data_2ba2c30d9f75e77408c1c7484ca39522
#
_entry.id   2ba2c30d9f75e77408c1c7484ca39522
#
_cell.length_a   1.000
_cell.length_b   1.000
_cell.length_c   1.000
_cell.angle_alpha   90.00
_cell.angle_beta   90.00
_cell.angle_gamma   90.00
#
_symmetry.space_group_name_H-M   'P 1'
#
loop_
_entity.id
_entity.type
_entity.pdbx_description
1 polymer ?
#
loop_
_entity_poly.entity_id
_entity_poly.type
_entity_poly.pdbx_seq_one_letter_code
_entity_poly.pdbx_strand_id
1 'polypeptide(L)'
;VTTSRREHLVVHALLGSHGTTVTARRHELTIDEAPRYGGHDSGANPVEHMLAGLAAASLVVLRLLGEVALAESATLTVSASVNVGRVMGTDDGAAIEMIRLDWHVANAEHAERLRAALPHLARRRPGQALIDAASISTEGVSIRELTTAGE
;
A
#
# COMPACT_ATOMS: atom_id res chain seq x y z
N VAL A 1 -4.92 21.83 24.72
CA VAL A 1 -4.50 22.35 23.40
C VAL A 1 -3.64 21.25 22.78
N THR A 2 -4.19 20.51 21.83
CA THR A 2 -3.44 19.46 21.11
C THR A 2 -2.50 20.16 20.14
N THR A 3 -1.21 20.18 20.46
CA THR A 3 -0.19 20.71 19.56
C THR A 3 -0.12 19.84 18.33
N SER A 4 -0.46 20.37 17.18
CA SER A 4 -0.31 19.68 15.89
C SER A 4 1.18 19.41 15.63
N ARG A 5 1.64 18.19 15.90
CA ARG A 5 3.00 17.75 15.60
C ARG A 5 3.13 17.50 14.10
N ARG A 6 4.07 18.17 13.46
CA ARG A 6 4.42 17.96 12.05
C ARG A 6 5.81 17.36 11.98
N GLU A 7 6.00 16.38 11.10
CA GLU A 7 7.30 15.79 10.82
C GLU A 7 7.65 16.05 9.37
N HIS A 8 8.91 16.39 9.12
CA HIS A 8 9.45 16.55 7.76
C HIS A 8 10.21 15.27 7.40
N LEU A 9 9.72 14.58 6.39
CA LEU A 9 10.32 13.32 5.91
C LEU A 9 11.00 13.58 4.58
N VAL A 10 12.20 13.03 4.41
CA VAL A 10 13.02 13.17 3.21
C VAL A 10 13.52 11.80 2.78
N VAL A 11 13.46 11.55 1.49
CA VAL A 11 14.13 10.43 0.84
C VAL A 11 15.04 10.96 -0.26
N HIS A 12 16.14 10.27 -0.52
CA HIS A 12 17.05 10.55 -1.62
C HIS A 12 17.03 9.37 -2.58
N ALA A 13 16.99 9.64 -3.87
CA ALA A 13 16.99 8.62 -4.91
C ALA A 13 18.12 8.88 -5.90
N LEU A 14 18.83 7.82 -6.28
CA LEU A 14 19.90 7.83 -7.28
C LEU A 14 19.66 6.71 -8.28
N LEU A 15 19.45 7.06 -9.54
CA LEU A 15 19.39 6.08 -10.62
C LEU A 15 20.78 5.59 -10.99
N GLY A 16 21.00 4.29 -10.86
CA GLY A 16 22.22 3.59 -11.25
C GLY A 16 21.99 2.65 -12.44
N SER A 17 23.00 1.89 -12.79
CA SER A 17 22.95 0.91 -13.89
C SER A 17 22.06 -0.32 -13.60
N HIS A 18 21.73 -0.58 -12.33
CA HIS A 18 20.95 -1.74 -11.88
C HIS A 18 19.74 -1.33 -11.04
N GLY A 19 19.08 -0.24 -11.46
CA GLY A 19 17.92 0.29 -10.78
C GLY A 19 18.21 1.55 -9.95
N THR A 20 17.23 1.97 -9.20
CA THR A 20 17.27 3.17 -8.36
C THR A 20 17.51 2.80 -6.91
N THR A 21 18.58 3.31 -6.33
CA THR A 21 18.81 3.24 -4.89
C THR A 21 18.08 4.37 -4.21
N VAL A 22 17.21 4.07 -3.25
CA VAL A 22 16.49 5.04 -2.45
C VAL A 22 16.92 4.95 -0.99
N THR A 23 17.37 6.06 -0.43
CA THR A 23 17.80 6.15 0.98
C THR A 23 16.79 6.97 1.78
N ALA A 24 16.31 6.39 2.86
CA ALA A 24 15.45 7.06 3.84
C ALA A 24 16.08 6.89 5.24
N ARG A 25 16.62 7.98 5.80
CA ARG A 25 17.39 7.94 7.06
C ARG A 25 18.58 6.97 6.94
N ARG A 26 18.56 5.83 7.65
CA ARG A 26 19.58 4.76 7.61
C ARG A 26 19.12 3.53 6.79
N HIS A 27 17.97 3.61 6.15
CA HIS A 27 17.39 2.51 5.38
C HIS A 27 17.64 2.73 3.91
N GLU A 28 17.96 1.66 3.22
CA GLU A 28 18.16 1.63 1.77
C GLU A 28 17.17 0.66 1.13
N LEU A 29 16.65 1.06 -0.02
CA LEU A 29 15.73 0.28 -0.84
C LEU A 29 16.28 0.28 -2.27
N THR A 30 16.18 -0.86 -2.95
CA THR A 30 16.39 -0.96 -4.39
C THR A 30 15.04 -0.98 -5.08
N ILE A 31 14.85 -0.07 -6.02
CA ILE A 31 13.64 0.04 -6.85
C ILE A 31 14.06 -0.14 -8.30
N ASP A 32 13.47 -1.09 -9.00
CA ASP A 32 13.82 -1.38 -10.38
C ASP A 32 12.58 -1.79 -11.19
N GLU A 33 12.68 -1.73 -12.49
CA GLU A 33 11.62 -2.16 -13.39
C GLU A 33 11.91 -3.56 -13.97
N ALA A 34 10.86 -4.22 -14.44
CA ALA A 34 11.01 -5.46 -15.16
C ALA A 34 11.80 -5.26 -16.48
N PRO A 35 12.51 -6.28 -17.00
CA PRO A 35 13.31 -6.16 -18.22
C PRO A 35 12.55 -5.63 -19.44
N ARG A 36 11.25 -5.93 -19.57
CA ARG A 36 10.39 -5.40 -20.63
C ARG A 36 10.24 -3.87 -20.62
N TYR A 37 10.57 -3.23 -19.50
CA TYR A 37 10.56 -1.77 -19.32
C TYR A 37 11.97 -1.19 -19.16
N GLY A 38 13.00 -1.97 -19.47
CA GLY A 38 14.40 -1.52 -19.45
C GLY A 38 15.11 -1.68 -18.12
N GLY A 39 14.51 -2.36 -17.15
CA GLY A 39 15.12 -2.69 -15.86
C GLY A 39 15.78 -4.07 -15.85
N HIS A 40 16.19 -4.52 -14.66
CA HIS A 40 16.84 -5.80 -14.40
C HIS A 40 16.08 -6.67 -13.42
N ASP A 41 14.89 -6.19 -12.93
CA ASP A 41 14.12 -6.85 -11.89
C ASP A 41 14.91 -7.05 -10.57
N SER A 42 15.76 -6.07 -10.27
CA SER A 42 16.61 -6.08 -9.07
C SER A 42 15.87 -5.71 -7.78
N GLY A 43 14.65 -5.24 -7.89
CA GLY A 43 13.77 -4.85 -6.78
C GLY A 43 12.35 -4.61 -7.26
N ALA A 44 11.42 -4.46 -6.31
CA ALA A 44 10.05 -4.10 -6.64
C ALA A 44 10.00 -2.77 -7.39
N ASN A 45 9.02 -2.63 -8.30
CA ASN A 45 8.92 -1.42 -9.11
C ASN A 45 8.37 -0.20 -8.32
N PRO A 46 8.44 1.02 -8.85
CA PRO A 46 8.00 2.23 -8.16
C PRO A 46 6.54 2.17 -7.70
N VAL A 47 5.64 1.62 -8.52
CA VAL A 47 4.22 1.51 -8.16
C VAL A 47 4.03 0.49 -7.04
N GLU A 48 4.69 -0.65 -7.10
CA GLU A 48 4.66 -1.66 -6.03
C GLU A 48 5.14 -1.08 -4.69
N HIS A 49 6.17 -0.21 -4.69
CA HIS A 49 6.60 0.49 -3.48
C HIS A 49 5.55 1.46 -2.94
N MET A 50 4.82 2.17 -3.82
CA MET A 50 3.70 3.03 -3.40
C MET A 50 2.58 2.19 -2.76
N LEU A 51 2.23 1.05 -3.36
CA LEU A 51 1.21 0.14 -2.83
C LEU A 51 1.66 -0.51 -1.50
N ALA A 52 2.93 -0.90 -1.39
CA ALA A 52 3.51 -1.43 -0.15
C ALA A 52 3.45 -0.39 0.98
N GLY A 53 3.80 0.87 0.69
CA GLY A 53 3.66 1.98 1.63
C GLY A 53 2.21 2.18 2.09
N LEU A 54 1.25 2.11 1.17
CA LEU A 54 -0.17 2.22 1.47
C LEU A 54 -0.67 1.07 2.36
N ALA A 55 -0.26 -0.16 2.05
CA ALA A 55 -0.59 -1.34 2.85
C ALA A 55 -0.02 -1.23 4.27
N ALA A 56 1.27 -0.93 4.38
CA ALA A 56 1.94 -0.79 5.67
C ALA A 56 1.34 0.35 6.51
N ALA A 57 1.07 1.51 5.90
CA ALA A 57 0.43 2.63 6.59
C ALA A 57 -0.96 2.27 7.11
N SER A 58 -1.73 1.46 6.37
CA SER A 58 -3.05 1.01 6.78
C SER A 58 -2.99 0.14 8.03
N LEU A 59 -2.08 -0.84 8.07
CA LEU A 59 -1.87 -1.72 9.24
C LEU A 59 -1.36 -0.93 10.46
N VAL A 60 -0.43 0.01 10.26
CA VAL A 60 0.08 0.87 11.34
C VAL A 60 -1.04 1.74 11.91
N VAL A 61 -1.87 2.34 11.07
CA VAL A 61 -3.00 3.17 11.54
C VAL A 61 -4.03 2.31 12.27
N LEU A 62 -4.33 1.10 11.79
CA LEU A 62 -5.23 0.17 12.48
C LEU A 62 -4.73 -0.12 13.91
N ARG A 63 -3.44 -0.39 14.06
CA ARG A 63 -2.80 -0.56 15.39
C ARG A 63 -2.92 0.70 16.25
N LEU A 64 -2.72 1.90 15.67
CA LEU A 64 -2.84 3.17 16.38
C LEU A 64 -4.29 3.52 16.78
N LEU A 65 -5.28 2.89 16.17
CA LEU A 65 -6.68 2.96 16.57
C LEU A 65 -6.99 2.08 17.78
N GLY A 66 -6.01 1.33 18.30
CA GLY A 66 -6.17 0.41 19.43
C GLY A 66 -6.46 -1.04 19.02
N GLU A 67 -6.56 -1.30 17.72
CA GLU A 67 -6.85 -2.63 17.16
C GLU A 67 -5.57 -3.47 16.97
N VAL A 68 -4.75 -3.61 18.04
CA VAL A 68 -3.42 -4.24 17.95
C VAL A 68 -3.51 -5.69 17.49
N ALA A 69 -4.29 -6.52 18.17
CA ALA A 69 -4.41 -7.94 17.84
C ALA A 69 -4.99 -8.16 16.43
N LEU A 70 -5.94 -7.30 16.03
CA LEU A 70 -6.50 -7.31 14.69
C LEU A 70 -5.45 -6.94 13.65
N ALA A 71 -4.67 -5.89 13.87
CA ALA A 71 -3.61 -5.45 12.96
C ALA A 71 -2.49 -6.49 12.80
N GLU A 72 -2.17 -7.25 13.86
CA GLU A 72 -1.15 -8.29 13.84
C GLU A 72 -1.62 -9.58 13.15
N SER A 73 -2.92 -9.85 13.12
CA SER A 73 -3.50 -11.05 12.51
C SER A 73 -4.10 -10.83 11.12
N ALA A 74 -4.36 -9.58 10.73
CA ALA A 74 -4.92 -9.24 9.44
C ALA A 74 -3.87 -9.26 8.33
N THR A 75 -4.29 -9.65 7.14
CA THR A 75 -3.52 -9.46 5.91
C THR A 75 -4.24 -8.44 5.03
N LEU A 76 -3.51 -7.52 4.46
CA LEU A 76 -4.02 -6.56 3.50
C LEU A 76 -3.31 -6.75 2.15
N THR A 77 -4.07 -7.10 1.13
CA THR A 77 -3.62 -7.08 -0.26
C THR A 77 -4.04 -5.75 -0.89
N VAL A 78 -3.08 -5.04 -1.44
CA VAL A 78 -3.34 -3.83 -2.22
C VAL A 78 -2.93 -4.08 -3.66
N SER A 79 -3.83 -3.84 -4.59
CA SER A 79 -3.57 -3.97 -6.02
C SER A 79 -3.99 -2.72 -6.77
N ALA A 80 -3.37 -2.48 -7.93
CA ALA A 80 -3.70 -1.36 -8.79
C ALA A 80 -3.67 -1.78 -10.26
N SER A 81 -4.48 -1.12 -11.09
CA SER A 81 -4.33 -1.11 -12.55
C SER A 81 -3.58 0.15 -12.95
N VAL A 82 -2.48 -0.04 -13.67
CA VAL A 82 -1.62 1.05 -14.16
C VAL A 82 -1.80 1.21 -15.66
N ASN A 83 -2.07 2.42 -16.10
CA ASN A 83 -2.09 2.78 -17.52
C ASN A 83 -0.66 2.99 -18.01
N VAL A 84 -0.09 1.95 -18.58
CA VAL A 84 1.28 1.98 -19.12
C VAL A 84 1.39 3.00 -20.25
N GLY A 85 0.36 3.16 -21.09
CA GLY A 85 0.32 4.15 -22.16
C GLY A 85 0.51 5.57 -21.61
N ARG A 86 -0.15 5.89 -20.48
CA ARG A 86 0.04 7.19 -19.80
C ARG A 86 1.48 7.37 -19.33
N VAL A 87 2.07 6.33 -18.71
CA VAL A 87 3.47 6.38 -18.23
C VAL A 87 4.44 6.60 -19.40
N MET A 88 4.16 5.96 -20.55
CA MET A 88 4.99 6.07 -21.77
C MET A 88 4.67 7.31 -22.63
N GLY A 89 3.70 8.13 -22.24
CA GLY A 89 3.31 9.33 -22.99
C GLY A 89 2.51 9.07 -24.26
N THR A 90 1.85 7.90 -24.38
CA THR A 90 1.04 7.52 -25.55
C THR A 90 -0.47 7.55 -25.25
N ASP A 91 -0.88 7.91 -24.04
CA ASP A 91 -2.26 7.99 -23.58
C ASP A 91 -2.40 9.13 -22.56
N ASP A 92 -3.55 9.82 -22.54
CA ASP A 92 -3.82 10.96 -21.65
C ASP A 92 -4.70 10.58 -20.45
N GLY A 93 -5.08 9.31 -20.28
CA GLY A 93 -5.85 8.81 -19.15
C GLY A 93 -5.12 8.91 -17.82
N ALA A 94 -5.77 8.50 -16.73
CA ALA A 94 -5.14 8.45 -15.40
C ALA A 94 -4.00 7.41 -15.38
N ALA A 95 -2.86 7.74 -14.76
CA ALA A 95 -1.75 6.80 -14.64
C ALA A 95 -2.09 5.60 -13.76
N ILE A 96 -2.88 5.81 -12.70
CA ILE A 96 -3.45 4.75 -11.86
C ILE A 96 -4.97 4.81 -12.02
N GLU A 97 -5.54 3.79 -12.64
CA GLU A 97 -6.96 3.74 -12.98
C GLU A 97 -7.81 3.12 -11.88
N MET A 98 -7.26 2.10 -11.20
CA MET A 98 -7.96 1.38 -10.14
C MET A 98 -7.01 1.09 -8.99
N ILE A 99 -7.52 1.25 -7.76
CA ILE A 99 -6.88 0.75 -6.54
C ILE A 99 -7.89 -0.11 -5.80
N ARG A 100 -7.47 -1.30 -5.41
CA ARG A 100 -8.27 -2.24 -4.63
C ARG A 100 -7.53 -2.65 -3.36
N LEU A 101 -8.25 -2.62 -2.25
CA LEU A 101 -7.78 -3.03 -0.93
C LEU A 101 -8.63 -4.21 -0.46
N ASP A 102 -8.02 -5.36 -0.31
CA ASP A 102 -8.67 -6.58 0.17
C ASP A 102 -8.09 -6.99 1.52
N TRP A 103 -8.89 -6.82 2.55
CA TRP A 103 -8.58 -7.24 3.90
C TRP A 103 -9.01 -8.68 4.14
N HIS A 104 -8.13 -9.48 4.71
CA HIS A 104 -8.41 -10.84 5.15
C HIS A 104 -8.16 -10.95 6.65
N VAL A 105 -9.15 -11.41 7.37
CA VAL A 105 -9.15 -11.55 8.84
C VAL A 105 -9.54 -12.96 9.25
N ALA A 106 -9.20 -13.34 10.50
CA ALA A 106 -9.31 -14.71 10.96
C ALA A 106 -10.75 -15.18 11.22
N ASN A 107 -11.69 -14.27 11.56
CA ASN A 107 -13.04 -14.63 11.99
C ASN A 107 -14.03 -13.48 11.83
N ALA A 108 -15.31 -13.77 12.09
CA ALA A 108 -16.40 -12.80 11.96
C ALA A 108 -16.27 -11.61 12.93
N GLU A 109 -15.83 -11.82 14.17
CA GLU A 109 -15.61 -10.76 15.14
C GLU A 109 -14.56 -9.77 14.62
N HIS A 110 -13.43 -10.26 14.13
CA HIS A 110 -12.40 -9.43 13.52
C HIS A 110 -12.92 -8.69 12.28
N ALA A 111 -13.78 -9.32 11.48
CA ALA A 111 -14.39 -8.66 10.31
C ALA A 111 -15.31 -7.51 10.72
N GLU A 112 -16.12 -7.66 11.76
CA GLU A 112 -16.98 -6.60 12.28
C GLU A 112 -16.17 -5.44 12.86
N ARG A 113 -15.17 -5.74 13.68
CA ARG A 113 -14.27 -4.74 14.27
C ARG A 113 -13.54 -3.96 13.18
N LEU A 114 -13.03 -4.65 12.16
CA LEU A 114 -12.37 -4.00 11.04
C LEU A 114 -13.32 -3.09 10.27
N ARG A 115 -14.54 -3.55 9.94
CA ARG A 115 -15.54 -2.72 9.26
C ARG A 115 -15.86 -1.45 10.04
N ALA A 116 -15.97 -1.56 11.38
CA ALA A 116 -16.17 -0.41 12.25
C ALA A 116 -14.96 0.56 12.26
N ALA A 117 -13.73 0.03 12.12
CA ALA A 117 -12.51 0.82 12.10
C ALA A 117 -12.24 1.51 10.76
N LEU A 118 -12.70 0.97 9.62
CA LEU A 118 -12.38 1.47 8.27
C LEU A 118 -12.64 2.97 8.07
N PRO A 119 -13.78 3.57 8.50
CA PRO A 119 -14.00 5.01 8.34
C PRO A 119 -13.00 5.87 9.12
N HIS A 120 -12.53 5.39 10.27
CA HIS A 120 -11.52 6.07 11.07
C HIS A 120 -10.12 5.91 10.48
N LEU A 121 -9.85 4.73 9.93
CA LEU A 121 -8.62 4.42 9.23
C LEU A 121 -8.46 5.30 7.99
N ALA A 122 -9.47 5.40 7.14
CA ALA A 122 -9.46 6.23 5.94
C ALA A 122 -9.12 7.70 6.23
N ARG A 123 -9.63 8.27 7.33
CA ARG A 123 -9.33 9.65 7.74
C ARG A 123 -7.89 9.88 8.22
N ARG A 124 -7.18 8.82 8.63
CA ARG A 124 -5.84 8.90 9.25
C ARG A 124 -4.75 8.27 8.40
N ARG A 125 -5.10 7.49 7.39
CA ARG A 125 -4.17 6.76 6.54
C ARG A 125 -3.35 7.73 5.69
N PRO A 126 -2.02 7.77 5.87
CA PRO A 126 -1.16 8.40 4.89
C PRO A 126 -1.36 7.74 3.53
N GLY A 127 -1.42 8.50 2.46
CA GLY A 127 -1.69 7.98 1.12
C GLY A 127 -3.17 7.77 0.77
N GLN A 128 -4.13 8.13 1.64
CA GLN A 128 -5.56 8.11 1.30
C GLN A 128 -5.84 8.91 0.02
N ALA A 129 -5.15 10.03 -0.18
CA ALA A 129 -5.29 10.83 -1.39
C ALA A 129 -4.97 10.07 -2.69
N LEU A 130 -4.09 9.05 -2.63
CA LEU A 130 -3.84 8.17 -3.78
C LEU A 130 -5.06 7.31 -4.11
N ILE A 131 -5.75 6.80 -3.08
CA ILE A 131 -6.98 6.03 -3.25
C ILE A 131 -8.08 6.92 -3.81
N ASP A 132 -8.24 8.12 -3.26
CA ASP A 132 -9.27 9.08 -3.66
C ASP A 132 -9.06 9.61 -5.09
N ALA A 133 -7.81 9.66 -5.55
CA ALA A 133 -7.46 10.11 -6.89
C ALA A 133 -7.61 9.02 -7.98
N ALA A 134 -7.73 7.74 -7.60
CA ALA A 134 -7.96 6.67 -8.56
C ALA A 134 -9.38 6.77 -9.15
N SER A 135 -9.52 6.45 -10.44
CA SER A 135 -10.81 6.47 -11.14
C SER A 135 -11.80 5.49 -10.50
N ILE A 136 -11.30 4.37 -10.00
CA ILE A 136 -12.06 3.35 -9.29
C ILE A 136 -11.28 2.96 -8.04
N SER A 137 -11.92 3.02 -6.87
CA SER A 137 -11.35 2.48 -5.63
C SER A 137 -12.34 1.58 -4.92
N THR A 138 -11.85 0.46 -4.39
CA THR A 138 -12.65 -0.48 -3.60
C THR A 138 -11.89 -0.92 -2.36
N GLU A 139 -12.59 -1.06 -1.25
CA GLU A 139 -12.04 -1.61 -0.02
C GLU A 139 -12.99 -2.66 0.55
N GLY A 140 -12.55 -3.90 0.61
CA GLY A 140 -13.35 -5.04 1.03
C GLY A 140 -12.76 -5.78 2.23
N VAL A 141 -13.61 -6.48 2.97
CA VAL A 141 -13.24 -7.32 4.11
C VAL A 141 -13.75 -8.74 3.88
N SER A 142 -12.86 -9.72 3.97
CA SER A 142 -13.18 -11.14 3.90
C SER A 142 -12.61 -11.90 5.10
N ILE A 143 -13.19 -13.06 5.40
CA ILE A 143 -12.69 -13.98 6.41
C ILE A 143 -11.80 -14.99 5.71
N ARG A 144 -10.57 -15.17 6.21
CA ARG A 144 -9.68 -16.23 5.73
C ARG A 144 -10.15 -17.56 6.38
N GLU A 145 -10.69 -18.46 5.59
CA GLU A 145 -10.82 -19.84 6.05
C GLU A 145 -9.42 -20.40 6.31
N LEU A 146 -9.16 -20.82 7.55
CA LEU A 146 -7.98 -21.59 7.88
C LEU A 146 -8.15 -22.93 7.17
N THR A 147 -7.52 -23.11 6.03
CA THR A 147 -7.27 -24.44 5.49
C THR A 147 -6.41 -25.16 6.53
N THR A 148 -7.03 -26.06 7.29
CA THR A 148 -6.28 -27.06 8.07
C THR A 148 -5.40 -27.78 7.04
N ALA A 149 -4.09 -27.54 7.10
CA ALA A 149 -3.13 -28.37 6.39
C ALA A 149 -3.40 -29.81 6.87
N GLY A 150 -3.87 -30.64 5.96
CA GLY A 150 -4.11 -32.06 6.23
C GLY A 150 -2.83 -32.70 6.76
N GLU A 151 -3.00 -33.51 7.77
CA GLU A 151 -2.02 -34.45 8.31
C GLU A 151 -1.41 -35.31 7.20
#